data_bc95522d1361096a7ecc304817cd4d41
#
_entry.id   bc95522d1361096a7ecc304817cd4d41
#
_cell.length_a   1.000
_cell.length_b   1.000
_cell.length_c   1.000
_cell.angle_alpha   90.00
_cell.angle_beta   90.00
_cell.angle_gamma   90.00
#
_symmetry.space_group_name_H-M   'P 1'
#
loop_
_entity.id
_entity.type
_entity.pdbx_description
1 polymer ?
#
loop_
_entity_poly.entity_id
_entity_poly.type
_entity_poly.pdbx_seq_one_letter_code
_entity_poly.pdbx_strand_id
1 'polypeptide(L)'
;VRITMVSSQSRIGTTTMALGLTAWLGSVGASVAYVEHNSSGMIPYLSEAYEMDEEAGGFRLEKMWYGTQNPDAGFHFIVEDYGTNLPEEVGEVVVLVCGTKPYEIAHTMKLLQRYETTPAFVLCPFVDKTLYDTYADAFQSDYHKVLFAEYQPDCMNGKPNEKVFTSMIETYIAGV
;
A
#
# COMPACT_ATOMS: atom_id res chain seq x y z
N VAL A 1 7.75 -10.33 5.61
CA VAL A 1 7.25 -10.01 4.25
C VAL A 1 7.26 -8.51 4.05
N ARG A 2 7.96 -8.06 3.01
CA ARG A 2 7.99 -6.65 2.60
C ARG A 2 7.00 -6.42 1.46
N ILE A 3 6.15 -5.41 1.63
CA ILE A 3 5.13 -5.00 0.66
C ILE A 3 5.50 -3.61 0.16
N THR A 4 5.96 -3.55 -1.08
CA THR A 4 6.37 -2.29 -1.71
C THR A 4 5.19 -1.66 -2.43
N MET A 5 4.79 -0.47 -2.01
CA MET A 5 3.70 0.30 -2.63
C MET A 5 4.25 1.51 -3.36
N VAL A 6 4.01 1.57 -4.65
CA VAL A 6 4.46 2.66 -5.54
C VAL A 6 3.33 3.15 -6.43
N SER A 7 3.47 4.35 -6.94
CA SER A 7 2.53 4.92 -7.89
C SER A 7 3.25 5.72 -8.97
N SER A 8 2.60 5.85 -10.12
CA SER A 8 3.12 6.67 -11.22
C SER A 8 2.91 8.16 -11.03
N GLN A 9 2.07 8.54 -10.07
CA GLN A 9 1.68 9.93 -9.81
C GLN A 9 1.33 10.15 -8.34
N SER A 10 1.51 11.39 -7.88
CA SER A 10 1.07 11.83 -6.55
C SER A 10 -0.46 11.94 -6.47
N ARG A 11 -0.99 11.90 -5.25
CA ARG A 11 -2.41 12.15 -4.91
C ARG A 11 -3.41 11.15 -5.48
N ILE A 12 -3.00 9.93 -5.83
CA ILE A 12 -3.89 8.86 -6.27
C ILE A 12 -4.20 7.84 -5.16
N GLY A 13 -3.75 8.10 -3.93
CA GLY A 13 -4.15 7.33 -2.75
C GLY A 13 -3.13 6.30 -2.26
N THR A 14 -1.87 6.33 -2.72
CA THR A 14 -0.83 5.37 -2.31
C THR A 14 -0.67 5.32 -0.80
N THR A 15 -0.41 6.46 -0.16
CA THR A 15 -0.28 6.58 1.30
C THR A 15 -1.54 6.11 2.03
N THR A 16 -2.73 6.50 1.55
CA THR A 16 -4.01 6.06 2.13
C THR A 16 -4.15 4.53 2.10
N MET A 17 -3.78 3.90 0.98
CA MET A 17 -3.85 2.44 0.85
C MET A 17 -2.77 1.74 1.69
N ALA A 18 -1.58 2.29 1.78
CA ALA A 18 -0.50 1.74 2.60
C ALA A 18 -0.85 1.79 4.10
N LEU A 19 -1.38 2.91 4.58
CA LEU A 19 -1.87 3.06 5.96
C LEU A 19 -3.05 2.11 6.24
N GLY A 20 -4.02 2.02 5.33
CA GLY A 20 -5.16 1.12 5.45
C GLY A 20 -4.75 -0.34 5.50
N LEU A 21 -3.80 -0.76 4.67
CA LEU A 21 -3.23 -2.11 4.70
C LEU A 21 -2.53 -2.38 6.04
N THR A 22 -1.72 -1.44 6.52
CA THR A 22 -1.03 -1.55 7.81
C THR A 22 -2.02 -1.71 8.96
N ALA A 23 -3.04 -0.85 9.02
CA ALA A 23 -4.07 -0.90 10.06
C ALA A 23 -4.88 -2.21 10.01
N TRP A 24 -5.21 -2.70 8.82
CA TRP A 24 -5.89 -3.98 8.68
C TRP A 24 -5.02 -5.15 9.15
N LEU A 25 -3.75 -5.21 8.76
CA LEU A 25 -2.80 -6.23 9.22
C LEU A 25 -2.68 -6.24 10.75
N GLY A 26 -2.57 -5.08 11.38
CA GLY A 26 -2.58 -4.94 12.83
C GLY A 26 -3.88 -5.46 13.45
N SER A 27 -5.03 -5.16 12.84
CA SER A 27 -6.34 -5.58 13.33
C SER A 27 -6.57 -7.10 13.30
N VAL A 28 -5.91 -7.82 12.38
CA VAL A 28 -5.93 -9.29 12.33
C VAL A 28 -4.83 -9.94 13.17
N GLY A 29 -4.09 -9.14 13.95
CA GLY A 29 -3.12 -9.62 14.96
C GLY A 29 -1.68 -9.71 14.48
N ALA A 30 -1.37 -9.33 13.23
CA ALA A 30 -0.01 -9.31 12.74
C ALA A 30 0.81 -8.19 13.39
N SER A 31 2.12 -8.43 13.61
CA SER A 31 3.06 -7.34 13.87
C SER A 31 3.47 -6.72 12.55
N VAL A 32 3.22 -5.42 12.39
CA VAL A 32 3.42 -4.72 11.10
C VAL A 32 4.10 -3.37 11.28
N ALA A 33 4.97 -3.02 10.35
CA ALA A 33 5.56 -1.71 10.25
C ALA A 33 5.09 -1.00 8.97
N TYR A 34 4.71 0.27 9.09
CA TYR A 34 4.58 1.20 8.00
C TYR A 34 5.85 2.04 7.90
N VAL A 35 6.45 2.10 6.73
CA VAL A 35 7.66 2.88 6.49
C VAL A 35 7.43 3.88 5.36
N GLU A 36 7.53 5.16 5.67
CA GLU A 36 7.35 6.26 4.73
C GLU A 36 8.67 6.54 3.99
N HIS A 37 8.76 6.17 2.72
CA HIS A 37 9.90 6.44 1.83
C HIS A 37 9.61 7.59 0.84
N ASN A 38 8.53 8.33 1.07
CA ASN A 38 8.13 9.46 0.24
C ASN A 38 8.22 10.77 1.01
N SER A 39 7.89 11.87 0.36
CA SER A 39 7.96 13.23 0.95
C SER A 39 6.61 13.74 1.48
N SER A 40 5.63 12.85 1.74
CA SER A 40 4.32 13.28 2.22
C SER A 40 4.35 13.85 3.64
N GLY A 41 5.30 13.39 4.47
CA GLY A 41 5.46 13.83 5.85
C GLY A 41 4.27 13.43 6.73
N MET A 42 3.68 12.25 6.50
CA MET A 42 2.49 11.82 7.24
C MET A 42 2.77 11.43 8.69
N ILE A 43 3.98 10.96 9.00
CA ILE A 43 4.31 10.44 10.34
C ILE A 43 4.06 11.47 11.45
N PRO A 44 4.54 12.73 11.39
CA PRO A 44 4.24 13.74 12.41
C PRO A 44 2.74 14.04 12.57
N TYR A 45 1.98 14.06 11.47
CA TYR A 45 0.54 14.30 11.56
C TYR A 45 -0.20 13.13 12.20
N LEU A 46 0.22 11.90 11.95
CA LEU A 46 -0.36 10.71 12.57
C LEU A 46 0.00 10.66 14.06
N SER A 47 1.25 10.93 14.44
CA SER A 47 1.65 10.94 15.86
C SER A 47 0.87 11.99 16.66
N GLU A 48 0.67 13.17 16.11
CA GLU A 48 -0.16 14.22 16.71
C GLU A 48 -1.64 13.79 16.81
N ALA A 49 -2.21 13.25 15.72
CA ALA A 49 -3.62 12.85 15.67
C ALA A 49 -3.97 11.72 16.66
N TYR A 50 -3.02 10.84 16.94
CA TYR A 50 -3.19 9.72 17.88
C TYR A 50 -2.55 9.98 19.25
N GLU A 51 -2.07 11.20 19.52
CA GLU A 51 -1.42 11.60 20.78
C GLU A 51 -0.27 10.66 21.17
N MET A 52 0.55 10.26 20.18
CA MET A 52 1.66 9.33 20.36
C MET A 52 2.99 10.07 20.51
N ASP A 53 3.82 9.62 21.42
CA ASP A 53 5.20 10.09 21.54
C ASP A 53 6.05 9.50 20.40
N GLU A 54 6.79 10.35 19.69
CA GLU A 54 7.72 9.91 18.65
C GLU A 54 9.01 9.37 19.26
N GLU A 55 9.40 8.18 18.83
CA GLU A 55 10.65 7.52 19.20
C GLU A 55 11.44 7.15 17.94
N ALA A 56 12.72 7.50 17.88
CA ALA A 56 13.64 7.06 16.81
C ALA A 56 13.10 7.22 15.37
N GLY A 57 12.41 8.34 15.07
CA GLY A 57 11.88 8.66 13.74
C GLY A 57 10.54 8.00 13.41
N GLY A 58 9.78 7.61 14.42
CA GLY A 58 8.43 7.07 14.28
C GLY A 58 7.72 6.93 15.61
N PHE A 59 6.63 6.18 15.63
CA PHE A 59 5.85 5.90 16.85
C PHE A 59 5.25 4.49 16.80
N ARG A 60 4.83 3.97 17.95
CA ARG A 60 4.12 2.71 18.06
C ARG A 60 2.66 2.93 18.43
N LEU A 61 1.78 2.20 17.72
CA LEU A 61 0.38 2.06 18.08
C LEU A 61 0.08 0.56 18.22
N GLU A 62 -0.06 0.07 19.46
CA GLU A 62 -0.21 -1.36 19.77
C GLU A 62 0.95 -2.22 19.20
N LYS A 63 0.67 -3.12 18.24
CA LYS A 63 1.66 -3.98 17.55
C LYS A 63 2.18 -3.39 16.25
N MET A 64 1.75 -2.17 15.94
CA MET A 64 2.11 -1.48 14.69
C MET A 64 3.20 -0.45 14.95
N TRP A 65 4.13 -0.34 14.01
CA TRP A 65 5.12 0.71 13.95
C TRP A 65 4.84 1.63 12.76
N TYR A 66 4.98 2.92 12.96
CA TYR A 66 4.86 3.94 11.90
C TYR A 66 6.10 4.82 11.92
N GLY A 67 6.88 4.86 10.84
CA GLY A 67 8.12 5.61 10.84
C GLY A 67 8.68 5.89 9.44
N THR A 68 9.79 6.63 9.41
CA THR A 68 10.52 7.00 8.18
C THR A 68 11.76 6.14 7.95
N GLN A 69 12.06 5.23 8.86
CA GLN A 69 13.21 4.33 8.78
C GLN A 69 12.73 2.89 8.95
N ASN A 70 13.44 1.96 8.31
CA ASN A 70 13.18 0.56 8.54
C ASN A 70 13.39 0.23 10.03
N PRO A 71 12.39 -0.35 10.68
CA PRO A 71 12.52 -0.72 12.08
C PRO A 71 13.57 -1.83 12.22
N ASP A 72 14.26 -1.82 13.36
CA ASP A 72 15.05 -2.98 13.77
C ASP A 72 14.16 -4.22 13.81
N ALA A 73 14.68 -5.39 13.43
CA ALA A 73 13.98 -6.63 13.13
C ALA A 73 12.79 -7.00 14.06
N GLY A 74 11.85 -7.80 13.58
CA GLY A 74 10.79 -8.41 14.39
C GLY A 74 9.36 -8.18 13.91
N PHE A 75 9.15 -7.59 12.71
CA PHE A 75 7.82 -7.45 12.14
C PHE A 75 7.53 -8.58 11.13
N HIS A 76 6.32 -9.12 11.17
CA HIS A 76 5.85 -10.09 10.18
C HIS A 76 5.68 -9.44 8.80
N PHE A 77 5.18 -8.20 8.79
CA PHE A 77 5.00 -7.42 7.58
C PHE A 77 5.65 -6.05 7.70
N ILE A 78 6.21 -5.57 6.60
CA ILE A 78 6.71 -4.21 6.44
C ILE A 78 6.03 -3.64 5.20
N VAL A 79 5.18 -2.63 5.38
CA VAL A 79 4.50 -1.90 4.30
C VAL A 79 5.32 -0.66 4.00
N GLU A 80 5.93 -0.62 2.84
CA GLU A 80 6.82 0.45 2.38
C GLU A 80 6.06 1.37 1.42
N ASP A 81 5.81 2.60 1.84
CA ASP A 81 5.15 3.63 1.03
C ASP A 81 6.19 4.49 0.31
N TYR A 82 6.44 4.18 -0.93
CA TYR A 82 7.34 4.96 -1.79
C TYR A 82 6.65 6.13 -2.49
N GLY A 83 5.32 6.20 -2.46
CA GLY A 83 4.58 7.20 -3.24
C GLY A 83 5.00 7.15 -4.70
N THR A 84 5.58 8.25 -5.22
CA THR A 84 6.13 8.32 -6.59
C THR A 84 7.62 8.02 -6.68
N ASN A 85 8.29 7.80 -5.55
CA ASN A 85 9.69 7.40 -5.56
C ASN A 85 9.80 5.94 -6.02
N LEU A 86 10.74 5.65 -6.91
CA LEU A 86 10.93 4.30 -7.40
C LEU A 86 12.06 3.63 -6.61
N PRO A 87 11.78 2.56 -5.87
CA PRO A 87 12.81 1.83 -5.14
C PRO A 87 13.79 1.15 -6.10
N GLU A 88 15.04 1.00 -5.68
CA GLU A 88 16.04 0.19 -6.37
C GLU A 88 15.76 -1.30 -6.19
N GLU A 89 15.31 -1.67 -4.99
CA GLU A 89 14.90 -3.03 -4.62
C GLU A 89 13.45 -3.03 -4.14
N VAL A 90 12.71 -4.05 -4.53
CA VAL A 90 11.32 -4.24 -4.12
C VAL A 90 11.18 -5.41 -3.15
N GLY A 91 10.12 -5.41 -2.36
CA GLY A 91 9.76 -6.52 -1.47
C GLY A 91 9.17 -7.72 -2.22
N GLU A 92 8.72 -8.70 -1.46
CA GLU A 92 8.09 -9.93 -1.98
C GLU A 92 6.74 -9.66 -2.64
N VAL A 93 6.07 -8.57 -2.24
CA VAL A 93 4.81 -8.12 -2.82
C VAL A 93 4.99 -6.71 -3.37
N VAL A 94 4.65 -6.52 -4.63
CA VAL A 94 4.67 -5.20 -5.28
C VAL A 94 3.24 -4.76 -5.57
N VAL A 95 2.88 -3.57 -5.12
CA VAL A 95 1.56 -2.96 -5.35
C VAL A 95 1.74 -1.64 -6.08
N LEU A 96 1.22 -1.59 -7.30
CA LEU A 96 1.21 -0.38 -8.13
C LEU A 96 -0.13 0.31 -7.98
N VAL A 97 -0.16 1.42 -7.26
CA VAL A 97 -1.38 2.21 -7.07
C VAL A 97 -1.63 3.07 -8.31
N CYS A 98 -2.81 2.93 -8.90
CA CYS A 98 -3.17 3.53 -10.18
C CYS A 98 -4.44 4.38 -10.05
N GLY A 99 -4.39 5.60 -10.56
CA GLY A 99 -5.60 6.38 -10.83
C GLY A 99 -6.27 5.93 -12.13
N THR A 100 -7.51 6.33 -12.33
CA THR A 100 -8.37 5.86 -13.44
C THR A 100 -8.57 6.86 -14.56
N LYS A 101 -7.98 8.04 -14.47
CA LYS A 101 -7.99 8.99 -15.59
C LYS A 101 -7.08 8.49 -16.73
N PRO A 102 -7.39 8.76 -17.99
CA PRO A 102 -6.62 8.22 -19.14
C PRO A 102 -5.11 8.46 -19.04
N TYR A 103 -4.67 9.63 -18.57
CA TYR A 103 -3.25 9.94 -18.42
C TYR A 103 -2.61 9.19 -17.23
N GLU A 104 -3.38 8.93 -16.16
CA GLU A 104 -2.93 8.14 -15.01
C GLU A 104 -2.73 6.68 -15.42
N ILE A 105 -3.65 6.13 -16.20
CA ILE A 105 -3.54 4.78 -16.78
C ILE A 105 -2.29 4.70 -17.67
N ALA A 106 -2.10 5.65 -18.57
CA ALA A 106 -0.95 5.67 -19.47
C ALA A 106 0.40 5.72 -18.70
N HIS A 107 0.48 6.47 -17.62
CA HIS A 107 1.66 6.51 -16.77
C HIS A 107 1.87 5.20 -16.01
N THR A 108 0.81 4.61 -15.49
CA THR A 108 0.89 3.31 -14.81
C THR A 108 1.31 2.20 -15.76
N MET A 109 0.82 2.19 -16.99
CA MET A 109 1.26 1.23 -18.01
C MET A 109 2.77 1.31 -18.28
N LYS A 110 3.36 2.51 -18.28
CA LYS A 110 4.82 2.68 -18.36
C LYS A 110 5.54 2.16 -17.14
N LEU A 111 4.96 2.36 -15.96
CA LEU A 111 5.53 1.86 -14.71
C LEU A 111 5.46 0.33 -14.64
N LEU A 112 4.39 -0.29 -15.13
CA LEU A 112 4.23 -1.74 -15.20
C LEU A 112 5.34 -2.42 -16.00
N GLN A 113 5.83 -1.79 -17.07
CA GLN A 113 6.94 -2.33 -17.88
C GLN A 113 8.21 -2.53 -17.05
N ARG A 114 8.43 -1.72 -16.02
CA ARG A 114 9.56 -1.87 -15.09
C ARG A 114 9.46 -3.15 -14.25
N TYR A 115 8.24 -3.62 -13.99
CA TYR A 115 7.92 -4.79 -13.16
C TYR A 115 7.35 -5.95 -13.99
N GLU A 116 7.61 -5.99 -15.30
CA GLU A 116 7.00 -6.96 -16.23
C GLU A 116 7.26 -8.42 -15.84
N THR A 117 8.41 -8.70 -15.24
CA THR A 117 8.80 -10.05 -14.79
C THR A 117 8.54 -10.29 -13.30
N THR A 118 8.02 -9.31 -12.58
CA THR A 118 7.77 -9.39 -11.14
C THR A 118 6.27 -9.49 -10.92
N PRO A 119 5.76 -10.55 -10.25
CA PRO A 119 4.35 -10.61 -9.88
C PRO A 119 3.96 -9.37 -9.09
N ALA A 120 2.95 -8.67 -9.55
CA ALA A 120 2.53 -7.41 -8.96
C ALA A 120 1.01 -7.29 -8.94
N PHE A 121 0.51 -6.48 -8.02
CA PHE A 121 -0.89 -6.06 -8.00
C PHE A 121 -1.01 -4.64 -8.56
N VAL A 122 -2.03 -4.41 -9.37
CA VAL A 122 -2.47 -3.05 -9.73
C VAL A 122 -3.66 -2.72 -8.85
N LEU A 123 -3.50 -1.76 -7.97
CA LEU A 123 -4.55 -1.31 -7.05
C LEU A 123 -5.12 0.01 -7.53
N CYS A 124 -6.41 0.01 -7.89
CA CYS A 124 -7.15 1.20 -8.26
C CYS A 124 -8.04 1.64 -7.09
N PRO A 125 -7.66 2.64 -6.30
CA PRO A 125 -8.49 3.15 -5.22
C PRO A 125 -9.60 4.05 -5.75
N PHE A 126 -10.72 4.09 -5.03
CA PHE A 126 -11.81 5.05 -5.20
C PHE A 126 -12.57 4.95 -6.54
N VAL A 127 -12.61 3.76 -7.12
CA VAL A 127 -13.31 3.50 -8.37
C VAL A 127 -14.76 3.10 -8.10
N ASP A 128 -15.69 3.61 -8.91
CA ASP A 128 -17.06 3.13 -8.89
C ASP A 128 -17.15 1.68 -9.38
N LYS A 129 -17.92 0.85 -8.66
CA LYS A 129 -18.05 -0.59 -8.95
C LYS A 129 -18.53 -0.90 -10.37
N THR A 130 -19.31 0.01 -10.97
CA THR A 130 -19.82 -0.13 -12.34
C THR A 130 -18.72 -0.06 -13.40
N LEU A 131 -17.54 0.43 -13.03
CA LEU A 131 -16.39 0.62 -13.93
C LEU A 131 -15.29 -0.43 -13.76
N TYR A 132 -15.46 -1.38 -12.82
CA TYR A 132 -14.42 -2.36 -12.50
C TYR A 132 -13.97 -3.18 -13.70
N ASP A 133 -14.91 -3.74 -14.48
CA ASP A 133 -14.59 -4.56 -15.63
C ASP A 133 -13.81 -3.75 -16.69
N THR A 134 -14.24 -2.50 -16.93
CA THR A 134 -13.56 -1.60 -17.90
C THR A 134 -12.11 -1.35 -17.53
N TYR A 135 -11.81 -1.12 -16.24
CA TYR A 135 -10.43 -0.86 -15.80
C TYR A 135 -9.63 -2.14 -15.60
N ALA A 136 -10.27 -3.24 -15.22
CA ALA A 136 -9.61 -4.54 -15.16
C ALA A 136 -9.04 -4.92 -16.53
N ASP A 137 -9.82 -4.78 -17.58
CA ASP A 137 -9.40 -5.10 -18.96
C ASP A 137 -8.21 -4.22 -19.40
N ALA A 138 -8.14 -2.96 -18.96
CA ALA A 138 -7.08 -2.04 -19.33
C ALA A 138 -5.69 -2.43 -18.76
N PHE A 139 -5.66 -3.16 -17.63
CA PHE A 139 -4.44 -3.56 -16.94
C PHE A 139 -4.17 -5.07 -16.97
N GLN A 140 -5.00 -5.84 -17.66
CA GLN A 140 -4.90 -7.30 -17.63
C GLN A 140 -3.55 -7.78 -18.22
N SER A 141 -2.85 -8.60 -17.47
CA SER A 141 -1.66 -9.31 -17.91
C SER A 141 -1.46 -10.60 -17.11
N ASP A 142 -0.61 -11.50 -17.59
CA ASP A 142 -0.28 -12.75 -16.88
C ASP A 142 0.48 -12.51 -15.57
N TYR A 143 1.07 -11.33 -15.39
CA TYR A 143 1.92 -10.98 -14.24
C TYR A 143 1.25 -10.07 -13.21
N HIS A 144 0.08 -9.51 -13.52
CA HIS A 144 -0.54 -8.47 -12.71
C HIS A 144 -2.00 -8.81 -12.41
N LYS A 145 -2.36 -8.79 -11.14
CA LYS A 145 -3.75 -8.90 -10.70
C LYS A 145 -4.28 -7.50 -10.39
N VAL A 146 -5.41 -7.16 -10.99
CA VAL A 146 -6.06 -5.86 -10.77
C VAL A 146 -7.03 -5.95 -9.60
N LEU A 147 -6.94 -5.00 -8.70
CA LEU A 147 -7.77 -4.88 -7.50
C LEU A 147 -8.37 -3.48 -7.40
N PHE A 148 -9.55 -3.39 -6.83
CA PHE A 148 -10.27 -2.11 -6.65
C PHE A 148 -10.59 -1.90 -5.19
N ALA A 149 -10.17 -0.75 -4.64
CA ALA A 149 -10.41 -0.38 -3.25
C ALA A 149 -11.51 0.69 -3.14
N GLU A 150 -12.36 0.55 -2.13
CA GLU A 150 -13.38 1.53 -1.80
C GLU A 150 -12.77 2.75 -1.10
N TYR A 151 -13.41 3.91 -1.27
CA TYR A 151 -13.03 5.10 -0.53
C TYR A 151 -13.28 4.90 0.98
N GLN A 152 -12.26 5.21 1.77
CA GLN A 152 -12.32 5.22 3.21
C GLN A 152 -11.72 6.53 3.74
N PRO A 153 -12.54 7.41 4.36
CA PRO A 153 -12.05 8.68 4.88
C PRO A 153 -11.06 8.52 6.04
N ASP A 154 -11.21 7.47 6.85
CA ASP A 154 -10.25 7.15 7.91
C ASP A 154 -9.21 6.17 7.35
N CYS A 155 -8.03 6.68 6.99
CA CYS A 155 -6.94 5.89 6.43
C CYS A 155 -6.39 4.84 7.42
N MET A 156 -6.67 4.97 8.73
CA MET A 156 -6.28 4.00 9.75
C MET A 156 -7.33 2.92 9.98
N ASN A 157 -8.40 2.89 9.18
CA ASN A 157 -9.41 1.84 9.19
C ASN A 157 -9.34 1.00 7.89
N GLY A 158 -8.59 -0.08 7.91
CA GLY A 158 -8.44 -0.97 6.76
C GLY A 158 -9.60 -1.95 6.52
N LYS A 159 -10.55 -2.07 7.46
CA LYS A 159 -11.63 -3.06 7.40
C LYS A 159 -12.53 -3.00 6.15
N PRO A 160 -12.92 -1.83 5.61
CA PRO A 160 -13.71 -1.78 4.39
C PRO A 160 -13.04 -2.42 3.17
N ASN A 161 -11.71 -2.43 3.14
CA ASN A 161 -10.91 -3.00 2.07
C ASN A 161 -10.26 -4.36 2.42
N GLU A 162 -10.74 -5.05 3.47
CA GLU A 162 -10.15 -6.32 3.95
C GLU A 162 -10.03 -7.39 2.87
N LYS A 163 -11.02 -7.52 1.98
CA LYS A 163 -11.00 -8.50 0.87
C LYS A 163 -9.90 -8.18 -0.14
N VAL A 164 -9.68 -6.90 -0.40
CA VAL A 164 -8.62 -6.43 -1.31
C VAL A 164 -7.27 -6.74 -0.70
N PHE A 165 -7.08 -6.38 0.57
CA PHE A 165 -5.83 -6.61 1.29
C PHE A 165 -5.53 -8.11 1.47
N THR A 166 -6.54 -8.92 1.80
CA THR A 166 -6.40 -10.38 1.84
C THR A 166 -5.89 -10.93 0.51
N SER A 167 -6.46 -10.47 -0.62
CA SER A 167 -6.05 -10.94 -1.95
C SER A 167 -4.59 -10.65 -2.29
N MET A 168 -3.97 -9.62 -1.68
CA MET A 168 -2.56 -9.29 -1.89
C MET A 168 -1.61 -10.21 -1.12
N ILE A 169 -2.03 -10.69 0.05
CA ILE A 169 -1.13 -11.35 0.99
C ILE A 169 -1.62 -12.72 1.48
N GLU A 170 -2.68 -13.27 0.88
CA GLU A 170 -3.28 -14.56 1.31
C GLU A 170 -2.26 -15.71 1.38
N THR A 171 -1.27 -15.73 0.48
CA THR A 171 -0.21 -16.74 0.47
C THR A 171 0.77 -16.60 1.64
N TYR A 172 0.80 -15.44 2.30
CA TYR A 172 1.72 -15.12 3.39
C TYR A 172 1.05 -15.12 4.77
N ILE A 173 -0.30 -15.00 4.82
CA ILE A 173 -1.05 -15.02 6.09
C ILE A 173 -1.16 -16.44 6.66
N ALA A 174 -1.15 -17.48 5.84
CA ALA A 174 -1.31 -18.88 6.28
C ALA A 174 -0.24 -19.37 7.27
N GLY A 175 0.75 -18.57 7.58
CA GLY A 175 1.83 -18.85 8.54
C GLY A 175 1.89 -17.94 9.78
N VAL A 176 0.88 -17.07 9.96
CA VAL A 176 0.82 -16.12 11.10
C VAL A 176 -0.14 -16.59 12.17
#